data_8d22dbe2ca0dba8b7663230b10fde490
#
_entry.id   8d22dbe2ca0dba8b7663230b10fde490
#
_cell.length_a   1.000
_cell.length_b   1.000
_cell.length_c   1.000
_cell.angle_alpha   90.00
_cell.angle_beta   90.00
_cell.angle_gamma   90.00
#
_symmetry.space_group_name_H-M   'P 1'
#
loop_
_entity.id
_entity.type
_entity.pdbx_description
1 polymer ?
#
loop_
_entity_poly.entity_id
_entity_poly.type
_entity_poly.pdbx_seq_one_letter_code
_entity_poly.pdbx_strand_id
1 'polypeptide(L)'
;RNTFAHIERRFGDKPATRYQEATYDLAPTDNFHYKPTWDQDLELNDPRRTAIVMNDWYDLKDPRQYYYGSYVQQRAKTQENAEHNYRFFEKRDLIELISDEVQQCLVRLVLPLRHVEAAANLNNVYGTAYGCGTAITQAMLFEGMDRFGMAQYYSRIGLILDGNSGDKLAEAKKCWMEDEVWQRLRGYVEKTLVTKDWFELFIAQDIVLDTLLGDLYHNQFDIWLRDKGAQDVSMLLEVMQDQAKESSRWTDAVLKTVVKESEVN
;
A
#
# COMPACT_ATOMS: atom_id res chain seq x y z
N ARG A 1 1.55 14.93 -31.87
CA ARG A 1 1.31 13.56 -31.42
C ARG A 1 -0.16 13.24 -31.61
N ASN A 2 -0.49 12.13 -32.21
CA ASN A 2 -1.87 11.70 -32.39
C ASN A 2 -2.42 11.21 -31.03
N THR A 3 -3.65 11.60 -30.71
CA THR A 3 -4.40 11.11 -29.57
C THR A 3 -5.33 10.00 -30.02
N PHE A 4 -5.47 8.93 -29.26
CA PHE A 4 -6.42 7.87 -29.54
C PHE A 4 -7.85 8.36 -29.40
N ALA A 5 -8.75 7.92 -30.30
CA ALA A 5 -10.12 8.40 -30.36
C ALA A 5 -10.92 8.23 -29.04
N HIS A 6 -10.63 7.18 -28.25
CA HIS A 6 -11.25 6.99 -26.94
C HIS A 6 -10.79 8.05 -25.92
N ILE A 7 -9.55 8.54 -26.03
CA ILE A 7 -9.02 9.61 -25.19
C ILE A 7 -9.61 10.95 -25.62
N GLU A 8 -9.75 11.22 -26.92
CA GLU A 8 -10.36 12.42 -27.45
C GLU A 8 -11.81 12.58 -26.97
N ARG A 9 -12.59 11.50 -26.93
CA ARG A 9 -13.95 11.51 -26.40
C ARG A 9 -14.03 11.96 -24.93
N ARG A 10 -13.00 11.68 -24.14
CA ARG A 10 -12.97 12.06 -22.71
C ARG A 10 -12.37 13.44 -22.46
N PHE A 11 -11.35 13.81 -23.22
CA PHE A 11 -10.49 14.98 -22.90
C PHE A 11 -10.42 16.02 -24.03
N GLY A 12 -11.09 15.80 -25.15
CA GLY A 12 -11.08 16.70 -26.31
C GLY A 12 -9.78 16.66 -27.10
N ASP A 13 -9.55 17.67 -27.93
CA ASP A 13 -8.44 17.72 -28.91
C ASP A 13 -7.04 17.89 -28.31
N LYS A 14 -6.91 17.92 -27.01
CA LYS A 14 -5.61 18.06 -26.36
C LYS A 14 -4.81 16.75 -26.46
N PRO A 15 -3.48 16.83 -26.71
CA PRO A 15 -2.64 15.65 -26.68
C PRO A 15 -2.76 14.93 -25.33
N ALA A 16 -3.03 13.62 -25.38
CA ALA A 16 -3.12 12.81 -24.17
C ALA A 16 -1.78 12.75 -23.44
N THR A 17 -1.84 12.72 -22.10
CA THR A 17 -0.68 12.39 -21.28
C THR A 17 -0.37 10.90 -21.36
N ARG A 18 0.84 10.49 -20.98
CA ARG A 18 1.19 9.07 -20.88
C ARG A 18 0.30 8.31 -19.89
N TYR A 19 -0.05 8.96 -18.78
CA TYR A 19 -0.97 8.40 -17.81
C TYR A 19 -2.35 8.15 -18.43
N GLN A 20 -2.92 9.13 -19.13
CA GLN A 20 -4.21 8.95 -19.79
C GLN A 20 -4.21 7.82 -20.81
N GLU A 21 -3.18 7.74 -21.66
CA GLU A 21 -3.06 6.67 -22.65
C GLU A 21 -2.91 5.27 -22.03
N ALA A 22 -2.25 5.19 -20.89
CA ALA A 22 -1.98 3.93 -20.21
C ALA A 22 -3.10 3.47 -19.28
N THR A 23 -4.07 4.34 -18.94
CA THR A 23 -5.05 4.08 -17.88
C THR A 23 -6.46 3.94 -18.42
N TYR A 24 -6.88 4.85 -19.31
CA TYR A 24 -8.28 4.96 -19.67
C TYR A 24 -8.72 3.91 -20.70
N ASP A 25 -9.91 3.34 -20.44
CA ASP A 25 -10.59 2.38 -21.32
C ASP A 25 -9.74 1.14 -21.72
N LEU A 26 -8.83 0.72 -20.84
CA LEU A 26 -8.04 -0.50 -21.05
C LEU A 26 -8.78 -1.77 -20.63
N ALA A 27 -9.70 -1.66 -19.67
CA ALA A 27 -10.48 -2.82 -19.24
C ALA A 27 -11.41 -3.28 -20.39
N PRO A 28 -11.41 -4.57 -20.74
CA PRO A 28 -12.25 -5.10 -21.81
C PRO A 28 -13.70 -5.23 -21.32
N THR A 29 -14.44 -4.12 -21.31
CA THR A 29 -15.85 -4.10 -20.89
C THR A 29 -16.77 -4.75 -21.92
N ASP A 30 -16.38 -4.71 -23.21
CA ASP A 30 -17.11 -5.36 -24.28
C ASP A 30 -16.63 -6.79 -24.47
N ASN A 31 -17.53 -7.74 -24.55
CA ASN A 31 -17.24 -9.18 -24.74
C ASN A 31 -16.44 -9.86 -23.63
N PHE A 32 -16.29 -9.25 -22.46
CA PHE A 32 -15.65 -9.83 -21.30
C PHE A 32 -16.72 -10.38 -20.35
N HIS A 33 -17.21 -11.58 -20.64
CA HIS A 33 -18.31 -12.23 -19.94
C HIS A 33 -17.84 -13.39 -19.06
N TYR A 34 -16.58 -13.40 -18.67
CA TYR A 34 -16.03 -14.46 -17.82
C TYR A 34 -16.45 -14.28 -16.38
N LYS A 35 -16.90 -15.37 -15.79
CA LYS A 35 -17.28 -15.46 -14.39
C LYS A 35 -16.31 -16.36 -13.65
N PRO A 36 -15.90 -16.01 -12.43
CA PRO A 36 -15.08 -16.89 -11.60
C PRO A 36 -15.85 -18.21 -11.32
N THR A 37 -15.13 -19.32 -11.30
CA THR A 37 -15.75 -20.63 -11.00
C THR A 37 -16.32 -20.72 -9.59
N TRP A 38 -15.80 -19.92 -8.66
CA TRP A 38 -16.24 -19.83 -7.27
C TRP A 38 -17.32 -18.78 -7.01
N ASP A 39 -17.69 -17.98 -8.04
CA ASP A 39 -18.72 -16.94 -7.96
C ASP A 39 -19.32 -16.73 -9.36
N GLN A 40 -20.24 -17.62 -9.74
CA GLN A 40 -20.81 -17.64 -11.08
C GLN A 40 -21.93 -16.63 -11.31
N ASP A 41 -22.36 -15.92 -10.26
CA ASP A 41 -23.43 -14.94 -10.34
C ASP A 41 -22.96 -13.58 -10.85
N LEU A 42 -21.67 -13.26 -10.65
CA LEU A 42 -21.06 -11.98 -10.99
C LEU A 42 -19.89 -12.15 -11.96
N GLU A 43 -19.75 -11.21 -12.88
CA GLU A 43 -18.56 -11.10 -13.75
C GLU A 43 -17.34 -10.60 -12.96
N LEU A 44 -16.13 -10.71 -13.53
CA LEU A 44 -14.89 -10.33 -12.84
C LEU A 44 -14.90 -8.87 -12.38
N ASN A 45 -15.24 -7.95 -13.27
CA ASN A 45 -15.28 -6.51 -12.98
C ASN A 45 -16.73 -5.99 -12.86
N ASP A 46 -17.60 -6.80 -12.27
CA ASP A 46 -19.02 -6.46 -12.10
C ASP A 46 -19.18 -5.31 -11.08
N PRO A 47 -19.87 -4.21 -11.43
CA PRO A 47 -20.10 -3.10 -10.49
C PRO A 47 -20.80 -3.51 -9.19
N ARG A 48 -21.55 -4.61 -9.21
CA ARG A 48 -22.24 -5.16 -8.01
C ARG A 48 -21.31 -5.83 -7.01
N ARG A 49 -19.99 -5.90 -7.29
CA ARG A 49 -18.98 -6.40 -6.34
C ARG A 49 -18.64 -5.42 -5.23
N THR A 50 -19.25 -4.25 -5.23
CA THR A 50 -19.15 -3.25 -4.17
C THR A 50 -20.50 -2.57 -3.96
N ALA A 51 -20.74 -2.09 -2.74
CA ALA A 51 -21.90 -1.27 -2.42
C ALA A 51 -21.78 0.16 -2.99
N ILE A 52 -20.60 0.60 -3.37
CA ILE A 52 -20.35 1.93 -3.92
C ILE A 52 -20.94 2.05 -5.33
N VAL A 53 -21.58 3.19 -5.60
CA VAL A 53 -22.20 3.50 -6.89
C VAL A 53 -21.46 4.64 -7.55
N MET A 54 -20.96 4.41 -8.77
CA MET A 54 -20.31 5.41 -9.61
C MET A 54 -20.94 5.45 -10.98
N ASN A 55 -21.17 6.64 -11.54
CA ASN A 55 -21.57 6.80 -12.93
C ASN A 55 -20.41 6.53 -13.88
N ASP A 56 -19.21 6.98 -13.51
CA ASP A 56 -17.97 6.70 -14.25
C ASP A 56 -16.82 6.33 -13.28
N TRP A 57 -16.47 5.05 -13.24
CA TRP A 57 -15.37 4.56 -12.43
C TRP A 57 -14.01 5.16 -12.80
N TYR A 58 -13.86 5.70 -14.00
CA TYR A 58 -12.64 6.38 -14.44
C TYR A 58 -12.47 7.78 -13.84
N ASP A 59 -13.44 8.27 -13.06
CA ASP A 59 -13.28 9.49 -12.27
C ASP A 59 -12.42 9.29 -11.01
N LEU A 60 -12.15 8.05 -10.62
CA LEU A 60 -11.23 7.67 -9.55
C LEU A 60 -9.75 7.81 -9.98
N LYS A 61 -9.37 9.03 -10.35
CA LYS A 61 -8.04 9.35 -10.88
C LYS A 61 -6.96 9.22 -9.79
N ASP A 62 -5.83 8.64 -10.15
CA ASP A 62 -4.64 8.68 -9.31
C ASP A 62 -3.91 10.03 -9.48
N PRO A 63 -3.85 10.89 -8.45
CA PRO A 63 -3.15 12.17 -8.52
C PRO A 63 -1.64 12.03 -8.71
N ARG A 64 -1.06 10.87 -8.40
CA ARG A 64 0.34 10.54 -8.67
C ARG A 64 0.59 10.34 -10.16
N GLN A 65 -0.46 10.06 -10.93
CA GLN A 65 -0.43 9.76 -12.37
C GLN A 65 0.53 8.62 -12.72
N TYR A 66 0.57 7.60 -11.86
CA TYR A 66 1.39 6.44 -12.11
C TYR A 66 0.82 5.57 -13.22
N TYR A 67 1.64 5.34 -14.23
CA TYR A 67 1.58 4.24 -15.17
C TYR A 67 2.87 3.43 -15.03
N TYR A 68 2.94 2.25 -15.61
CA TYR A 68 4.05 1.32 -15.37
C TYR A 68 5.44 1.97 -15.44
N GLY A 69 5.73 2.77 -16.50
CA GLY A 69 7.04 3.39 -16.68
C GLY A 69 7.39 4.41 -15.59
N SER A 70 6.45 5.31 -15.23
CA SER A 70 6.68 6.31 -14.17
C SER A 70 6.76 5.66 -12.79
N TYR A 71 5.94 4.66 -12.52
CA TYR A 71 5.97 3.90 -11.28
C TYR A 71 7.33 3.20 -11.07
N VAL A 72 7.79 2.42 -12.05
CA VAL A 72 9.07 1.69 -11.95
C VAL A 72 10.24 2.65 -11.75
N GLN A 73 10.27 3.78 -12.48
CA GLN A 73 11.33 4.77 -12.31
C GLN A 73 11.33 5.41 -10.91
N GLN A 74 10.14 5.71 -10.38
CA GLN A 74 10.02 6.25 -9.04
C GLN A 74 10.46 5.24 -7.98
N ARG A 75 10.05 3.98 -8.11
CA ARG A 75 10.40 2.92 -7.13
C ARG A 75 11.86 2.51 -7.22
N ALA A 76 12.50 2.60 -8.38
CA ALA A 76 13.95 2.44 -8.49
C ALA A 76 14.71 3.47 -7.63
N LYS A 77 14.32 4.75 -7.69
CA LYS A 77 14.91 5.80 -6.84
C LYS A 77 14.65 5.56 -5.35
N THR A 78 13.44 5.14 -5.00
CA THR A 78 13.07 4.80 -3.62
C THR A 78 13.96 3.66 -3.09
N GLN A 79 14.17 2.63 -3.90
CA GLN A 79 15.03 1.50 -3.54
C GLN A 79 16.50 1.92 -3.40
N GLU A 80 17.02 2.76 -4.29
CA GLU A 80 18.39 3.29 -4.19
C GLU A 80 18.59 4.06 -2.88
N ASN A 81 17.62 4.87 -2.46
CA ASN A 81 17.65 5.60 -1.20
C ASN A 81 17.64 4.64 0.00
N ALA A 82 16.75 3.65 0.00
CA ALA A 82 16.69 2.64 1.06
C ALA A 82 18.02 1.89 1.21
N GLU A 83 18.59 1.43 0.09
CA GLU A 83 19.87 0.73 0.08
C GLU A 83 21.04 1.62 0.52
N HIS A 84 20.97 2.93 0.23
CA HIS A 84 21.96 3.88 0.73
C HIS A 84 21.89 3.98 2.25
N ASN A 85 20.69 4.11 2.82
CA ASN A 85 20.47 4.20 4.25
C ASN A 85 20.91 2.92 4.98
N TYR A 86 20.57 1.75 4.44
CA TYR A 86 20.99 0.45 5.02
C TYR A 86 22.51 0.30 5.02
N ARG A 87 23.17 0.57 3.88
CA ARG A 87 24.64 0.52 3.81
C ARG A 87 25.32 1.53 4.73
N PHE A 88 24.76 2.72 4.87
CA PHE A 88 25.27 3.72 5.80
C PHE A 88 25.22 3.22 7.23
N PHE A 89 24.08 2.62 7.63
CA PHE A 89 23.85 2.08 8.96
C PHE A 89 24.79 0.91 9.26
N GLU A 90 24.86 -0.09 8.37
CA GLU A 90 25.71 -1.27 8.52
C GLU A 90 27.22 -0.90 8.53
N LYS A 91 27.67 -0.07 7.60
CA LYS A 91 29.09 0.31 7.47
C LYS A 91 29.66 1.02 8.70
N ARG A 92 28.82 1.64 9.51
CA ARG A 92 29.21 2.38 10.70
C ARG A 92 28.89 1.66 11.99
N ASP A 93 28.46 0.41 11.91
CA ASP A 93 28.09 -0.42 13.05
C ASP A 93 27.10 0.31 13.99
N LEU A 94 26.14 1.07 13.40
CA LEU A 94 25.20 1.90 14.17
C LEU A 94 24.27 1.06 15.04
N ILE A 95 24.16 -0.23 14.78
CA ILE A 95 23.44 -1.17 15.64
C ILE A 95 24.00 -1.20 17.08
N GLU A 96 25.30 -1.02 17.24
CA GLU A 96 25.95 -1.02 18.55
C GLU A 96 25.59 0.21 19.40
N LEU A 97 25.10 1.28 18.76
CA LEU A 97 24.67 2.51 19.43
C LEU A 97 23.21 2.47 19.88
N ILE A 98 22.43 1.50 19.39
CA ILE A 98 21.02 1.37 19.72
C ILE A 98 20.88 0.67 21.07
N SER A 99 20.17 1.31 22.01
CA SER A 99 19.91 0.72 23.32
C SER A 99 19.06 -0.55 23.22
N ASP A 100 19.20 -1.44 24.20
CA ASP A 100 18.39 -2.67 24.28
C ASP A 100 16.88 -2.35 24.29
N GLU A 101 16.47 -1.26 24.92
CA GLU A 101 15.08 -0.80 24.93
C GLU A 101 14.56 -0.52 23.51
N VAL A 102 15.33 0.19 22.70
CA VAL A 102 14.97 0.51 21.31
C VAL A 102 14.96 -0.76 20.46
N GLN A 103 15.97 -1.63 20.61
CA GLN A 103 16.01 -2.90 19.87
C GLN A 103 14.80 -3.79 20.20
N GLN A 104 14.45 -3.93 21.48
CA GLN A 104 13.27 -4.69 21.90
C GLN A 104 11.98 -4.08 21.37
N CYS A 105 11.86 -2.75 21.39
CA CYS A 105 10.70 -2.05 20.85
C CYS A 105 10.56 -2.31 19.33
N LEU A 106 11.65 -2.25 18.58
CA LEU A 106 11.66 -2.58 17.15
C LEU A 106 11.15 -4.01 16.91
N VAL A 107 11.71 -4.98 17.62
CA VAL A 107 11.36 -6.41 17.43
C VAL A 107 9.91 -6.69 17.80
N ARG A 108 9.42 -6.13 18.91
CA ARG A 108 8.09 -6.44 19.44
C ARG A 108 6.98 -5.63 18.83
N LEU A 109 7.23 -4.38 18.41
CA LEU A 109 6.18 -3.45 18.01
C LEU A 109 6.31 -2.97 16.57
N VAL A 110 7.48 -3.04 15.94
CA VAL A 110 7.67 -2.55 14.57
C VAL A 110 7.78 -3.68 13.55
N LEU A 111 8.66 -4.65 13.78
CA LEU A 111 8.85 -5.75 12.83
C LEU A 111 7.59 -6.61 12.59
N PRO A 112 6.65 -6.78 13.54
CA PRO A 112 5.38 -7.46 13.27
C PRO A 112 4.51 -6.78 12.21
N LEU A 113 4.70 -5.48 11.94
CA LEU A 113 3.98 -4.74 10.88
C LEU A 113 4.18 -5.35 9.49
N ARG A 114 5.28 -6.08 9.26
CA ARG A 114 5.47 -6.83 8.00
C ARG A 114 4.30 -7.76 7.68
N HIS A 115 3.60 -8.26 8.68
CA HIS A 115 2.42 -9.12 8.51
C HIS A 115 1.18 -8.31 8.11
N VAL A 116 1.06 -7.08 8.63
CA VAL A 116 0.04 -6.11 8.20
C VAL A 116 0.25 -5.74 6.74
N GLU A 117 1.49 -5.41 6.37
CA GLU A 117 1.84 -5.05 4.99
C GLU A 117 1.65 -6.21 4.00
N ALA A 118 1.95 -7.44 4.42
CA ALA A 118 1.68 -8.62 3.60
C ALA A 118 0.18 -8.83 3.35
N ALA A 119 -0.67 -8.58 4.34
CA ALA A 119 -2.12 -8.62 4.17
C ALA A 119 -2.62 -7.44 3.31
N ALA A 120 -2.08 -6.24 3.50
CA ALA A 120 -2.39 -5.06 2.70
C ALA A 120 -2.04 -5.29 1.21
N ASN A 121 -0.93 -5.97 0.92
CA ASN A 121 -0.62 -6.42 -0.43
C ASN A 121 -1.76 -7.27 -1.01
N LEU A 122 -2.21 -8.31 -0.30
CA LEU A 122 -3.28 -9.19 -0.77
C LEU A 122 -4.60 -8.44 -0.97
N ASN A 123 -4.96 -7.54 -0.06
CA ASN A 123 -6.16 -6.72 -0.15
C ASN A 123 -6.16 -5.82 -1.40
N ASN A 124 -5.04 -5.16 -1.69
CA ASN A 124 -4.90 -4.31 -2.87
C ASN A 124 -4.88 -5.14 -4.17
N VAL A 125 -4.26 -6.32 -4.18
CA VAL A 125 -4.29 -7.24 -5.32
C VAL A 125 -5.72 -7.76 -5.56
N TYR A 126 -6.49 -8.01 -4.51
CA TYR A 126 -7.91 -8.35 -4.65
C TYR A 126 -8.70 -7.22 -5.32
N GLY A 127 -8.53 -5.97 -4.86
CA GLY A 127 -9.13 -4.81 -5.50
C GLY A 127 -8.69 -4.62 -6.96
N THR A 128 -7.44 -4.95 -7.28
CA THR A 128 -6.96 -4.98 -8.67
C THR A 128 -7.72 -6.00 -9.52
N ALA A 129 -7.99 -7.18 -8.97
CA ALA A 129 -8.62 -8.28 -9.70
C ALA A 129 -10.12 -8.06 -9.94
N TYR A 130 -10.82 -7.40 -9.01
CA TYR A 130 -12.28 -7.29 -9.00
C TYR A 130 -12.83 -5.87 -9.08
N GLY A 131 -11.98 -4.85 -8.99
CA GLY A 131 -12.37 -3.44 -9.07
C GLY A 131 -12.85 -3.04 -10.46
N CYS A 132 -13.55 -1.93 -10.53
CA CYS A 132 -14.13 -1.39 -11.76
C CYS A 132 -13.27 -0.26 -12.33
N GLY A 133 -12.80 -0.45 -13.58
CA GLY A 133 -12.04 0.55 -14.32
C GLY A 133 -10.54 0.61 -13.94
N THR A 134 -9.69 0.74 -14.96
CA THR A 134 -8.23 0.73 -14.79
C THR A 134 -7.68 1.93 -14.03
N ALA A 135 -8.43 3.02 -13.90
CA ALA A 135 -8.01 4.15 -13.07
C ALA A 135 -7.78 3.76 -11.60
N ILE A 136 -8.67 2.93 -11.04
CA ILE A 136 -8.53 2.45 -9.66
C ILE A 136 -7.74 1.14 -9.59
N THR A 137 -8.00 0.16 -10.49
CA THR A 137 -7.35 -1.15 -10.39
C THR A 137 -5.85 -1.09 -10.63
N GLN A 138 -5.38 -0.22 -11.53
CA GLN A 138 -3.96 0.03 -11.74
C GLN A 138 -3.31 0.66 -10.49
N ALA A 139 -3.96 1.65 -9.88
CA ALA A 139 -3.45 2.29 -8.67
C ALA A 139 -3.37 1.31 -7.50
N MET A 140 -4.37 0.44 -7.32
CA MET A 140 -4.36 -0.63 -6.32
C MET A 140 -3.27 -1.67 -6.60
N LEU A 141 -2.97 -1.99 -7.87
CA LEU A 141 -1.87 -2.89 -8.20
C LEU A 141 -0.52 -2.31 -7.75
N PHE A 142 -0.27 -1.04 -8.04
CA PHE A 142 0.96 -0.38 -7.61
C PHE A 142 1.03 -0.28 -6.08
N GLU A 143 -0.07 0.02 -5.43
CA GLU A 143 -0.16 0.02 -3.97
C GLU A 143 0.15 -1.37 -3.40
N GLY A 144 -0.43 -2.44 -3.95
CA GLY A 144 -0.13 -3.81 -3.55
C GLY A 144 1.36 -4.16 -3.68
N MET A 145 2.02 -3.73 -4.75
CA MET A 145 3.46 -3.91 -4.92
C MET A 145 4.26 -3.12 -3.87
N ASP A 146 3.86 -1.89 -3.57
CA ASP A 146 4.50 -1.06 -2.54
C ASP A 146 4.37 -1.69 -1.15
N ARG A 147 3.19 -2.22 -0.81
CA ARG A 147 2.96 -2.93 0.46
C ARG A 147 3.86 -4.15 0.61
N PHE A 148 4.03 -4.91 -0.45
CA PHE A 148 4.97 -6.03 -0.43
C PHE A 148 6.42 -5.56 -0.24
N GLY A 149 6.80 -4.46 -0.88
CA GLY A 149 8.09 -3.80 -0.66
C GLY A 149 8.29 -3.35 0.79
N MET A 150 7.26 -2.75 1.42
CA MET A 150 7.32 -2.35 2.83
C MET A 150 7.52 -3.56 3.76
N ALA A 151 6.83 -4.68 3.51
CA ALA A 151 7.06 -5.91 4.27
C ALA A 151 8.51 -6.41 4.17
N GLN A 152 9.14 -6.23 3.01
CA GLN A 152 10.54 -6.55 2.79
C GLN A 152 11.48 -5.58 3.51
N TYR A 153 11.16 -4.28 3.56
CA TYR A 153 11.94 -3.30 4.31
C TYR A 153 11.93 -3.60 5.82
N TYR A 154 10.77 -3.90 6.41
CA TYR A 154 10.72 -4.37 7.81
C TYR A 154 11.55 -5.64 8.03
N SER A 155 11.50 -6.58 7.08
CA SER A 155 12.31 -7.79 7.16
C SER A 155 13.81 -7.49 7.07
N ARG A 156 14.23 -6.56 6.19
CA ARG A 156 15.62 -6.13 6.08
C ARG A 156 16.13 -5.48 7.36
N ILE A 157 15.31 -4.64 8.00
CA ILE A 157 15.65 -4.06 9.31
C ILE A 157 15.87 -5.16 10.34
N GLY A 158 14.99 -6.15 10.41
CA GLY A 158 15.16 -7.30 11.32
C GLY A 158 16.46 -8.07 11.11
N LEU A 159 16.85 -8.27 9.85
CA LEU A 159 18.12 -8.93 9.50
C LEU A 159 19.35 -8.09 9.89
N ILE A 160 19.27 -6.77 9.77
CA ILE A 160 20.33 -5.87 10.23
C ILE A 160 20.49 -5.95 11.75
N LEU A 161 19.38 -6.05 12.49
CA LEU A 161 19.41 -6.11 13.97
C LEU A 161 20.06 -7.38 14.53
N ASP A 162 20.17 -8.46 13.76
CA ASP A 162 20.68 -9.75 14.24
C ASP A 162 21.84 -10.34 13.41
N GLY A 163 22.47 -9.50 12.59
CA GLY A 163 23.58 -9.93 11.74
C GLY A 163 23.21 -10.99 10.71
N ASN A 164 21.98 -10.93 10.20
CA ASN A 164 21.39 -11.83 9.21
C ASN A 164 21.11 -13.27 9.72
N SER A 165 20.98 -13.49 11.03
CA SER A 165 20.59 -14.81 11.57
C SER A 165 19.11 -15.14 11.30
N GLY A 166 18.24 -14.14 11.29
CA GLY A 166 16.80 -14.28 11.17
C GLY A 166 16.06 -14.51 12.50
N ASP A 167 16.79 -14.55 13.62
CA ASP A 167 16.23 -14.79 14.95
C ASP A 167 15.25 -13.68 15.37
N LYS A 168 15.60 -12.41 15.07
CA LYS A 168 14.71 -11.27 15.35
C LYS A 168 13.43 -11.29 14.54
N LEU A 169 13.47 -11.82 13.34
CA LEU A 169 12.27 -12.02 12.53
C LEU A 169 11.40 -13.16 13.08
N ALA A 170 12.01 -14.22 13.59
CA ALA A 170 11.29 -15.32 14.25
C ALA A 170 10.63 -14.84 15.55
N GLU A 171 11.35 -14.04 16.35
CA GLU A 171 10.84 -13.42 17.58
C GLU A 171 9.66 -12.49 17.26
N ALA A 172 9.79 -11.60 16.28
CA ALA A 172 8.73 -10.70 15.86
C ALA A 172 7.48 -11.45 15.35
N LYS A 173 7.66 -12.56 14.62
CA LYS A 173 6.54 -13.43 14.23
C LYS A 173 5.85 -14.03 15.46
N LYS A 174 6.60 -14.46 16.45
CA LYS A 174 6.02 -14.96 17.70
C LYS A 174 5.22 -13.86 18.42
N CYS A 175 5.75 -12.64 18.51
CA CYS A 175 4.99 -11.50 19.05
C CYS A 175 3.67 -11.30 18.32
N TRP A 176 3.68 -11.27 16.98
CA TRP A 176 2.46 -11.15 16.17
C TRP A 176 1.44 -12.25 16.47
N MET A 177 1.90 -13.47 16.65
CA MET A 177 1.03 -14.64 16.85
C MET A 177 0.50 -14.77 18.28
N GLU A 178 1.26 -14.35 19.29
CA GLU A 178 1.02 -14.71 20.68
C GLU A 178 0.83 -13.50 21.62
N ASP A 179 1.48 -12.35 21.37
CA ASP A 179 1.40 -11.20 22.28
C ASP A 179 0.00 -10.55 22.25
N GLU A 180 -0.57 -10.30 23.41
CA GLU A 180 -1.93 -9.75 23.57
C GLU A 180 -2.11 -8.40 22.84
N VAL A 181 -1.07 -7.57 22.80
CA VAL A 181 -1.11 -6.26 22.13
C VAL A 181 -1.47 -6.36 20.65
N TRP A 182 -1.12 -7.47 20.00
CA TRP A 182 -1.35 -7.69 18.58
C TRP A 182 -2.68 -8.36 18.23
N GLN A 183 -3.31 -9.09 19.18
CA GLN A 183 -4.41 -9.99 18.83
C GLN A 183 -5.64 -9.26 18.26
N ARG A 184 -5.94 -8.05 18.74
CA ARG A 184 -7.06 -7.27 18.19
C ARG A 184 -6.77 -6.78 16.77
N LEU A 185 -5.57 -6.24 16.54
CA LEU A 185 -5.15 -5.81 15.21
C LEU A 185 -5.06 -7.00 14.26
N ARG A 186 -4.46 -8.10 14.70
CA ARG A 186 -4.39 -9.35 13.92
C ARG A 186 -5.77 -9.84 13.52
N GLY A 187 -6.72 -9.89 14.45
CA GLY A 187 -8.10 -10.29 14.15
C GLY A 187 -8.80 -9.36 13.16
N TYR A 188 -8.51 -8.06 13.20
CA TYR A 188 -8.98 -7.11 12.19
C TYR A 188 -8.38 -7.41 10.81
N VAL A 189 -7.05 -7.53 10.74
CA VAL A 189 -6.31 -7.83 9.50
C VAL A 189 -6.78 -9.16 8.88
N GLU A 190 -6.94 -10.21 9.68
CA GLU A 190 -7.42 -11.52 9.20
C GLU A 190 -8.85 -11.44 8.64
N LYS A 191 -9.71 -10.56 9.19
CA LYS A 191 -11.06 -10.33 8.64
C LYS A 191 -11.04 -9.65 7.27
N THR A 192 -10.11 -8.73 7.03
CA THR A 192 -10.00 -8.10 5.69
C THR A 192 -9.75 -9.14 4.61
N LEU A 193 -8.97 -10.18 4.87
CA LEU A 193 -8.64 -11.22 3.89
C LEU A 193 -9.83 -12.09 3.44
N VAL A 194 -10.98 -11.99 4.11
CA VAL A 194 -12.22 -12.71 3.77
C VAL A 194 -13.38 -11.78 3.40
N THR A 195 -13.15 -10.47 3.38
CA THR A 195 -14.12 -9.47 2.93
C THR A 195 -14.22 -9.50 1.42
N LYS A 196 -15.45 -9.55 0.87
CA LYS A 196 -15.68 -9.72 -0.57
C LYS A 196 -15.85 -8.40 -1.32
N ASP A 197 -16.34 -7.35 -0.65
CA ASP A 197 -16.46 -6.03 -1.27
C ASP A 197 -15.08 -5.39 -1.36
N TRP A 198 -14.59 -5.19 -2.57
CA TRP A 198 -13.25 -4.67 -2.80
C TRP A 198 -13.09 -3.20 -2.37
N PHE A 199 -14.18 -2.41 -2.39
CA PHE A 199 -14.10 -1.03 -1.94
C PHE A 199 -14.20 -0.95 -0.40
N GLU A 200 -14.96 -1.84 0.24
CA GLU A 200 -14.91 -2.01 1.70
C GLU A 200 -13.48 -2.35 2.15
N LEU A 201 -12.78 -3.24 1.41
CA LEU A 201 -11.37 -3.53 1.66
C LEU A 201 -10.47 -2.31 1.52
N PHE A 202 -10.67 -1.52 0.47
CA PHE A 202 -9.95 -0.27 0.27
C PHE A 202 -10.14 0.69 1.46
N ILE A 203 -11.38 0.87 1.93
CA ILE A 203 -11.66 1.69 3.12
C ILE A 203 -11.03 1.10 4.37
N ALA A 204 -11.21 -0.19 4.61
CA ALA A 204 -10.73 -0.85 5.83
C ALA A 204 -9.21 -0.84 5.92
N GLN A 205 -8.51 -1.08 4.83
CA GLN A 205 -7.05 -1.12 4.77
C GLN A 205 -6.46 0.26 4.55
N ASP A 206 -6.69 0.84 3.38
CA ASP A 206 -5.90 1.96 2.88
C ASP A 206 -6.36 3.33 3.44
N ILE A 207 -7.52 3.37 4.10
CA ILE A 207 -8.01 4.58 4.78
C ILE A 207 -7.98 4.41 6.29
N VAL A 208 -8.70 3.44 6.85
CA VAL A 208 -8.85 3.32 8.30
C VAL A 208 -7.56 2.83 8.95
N LEU A 209 -7.09 1.67 8.53
CA LEU A 209 -5.92 1.04 9.18
C LEU A 209 -4.66 1.86 8.96
N ASP A 210 -4.41 2.30 7.72
CA ASP A 210 -3.21 3.05 7.38
C ASP A 210 -3.16 4.43 8.04
N THR A 211 -4.30 5.11 8.21
CA THR A 211 -4.33 6.38 8.94
C THR A 211 -3.94 6.18 10.40
N LEU A 212 -4.48 5.14 11.06
CA LEU A 212 -4.18 4.86 12.46
C LEU A 212 -2.74 4.40 12.66
N LEU A 213 -2.27 3.46 11.85
CA LEU A 213 -0.90 2.96 11.93
C LEU A 213 0.12 4.02 11.47
N GLY A 214 -0.23 4.81 10.46
CA GLY A 214 0.62 5.89 9.95
C GLY A 214 0.89 6.94 11.04
N ASP A 215 -0.13 7.39 11.77
CA ASP A 215 0.09 8.32 12.89
C ASP A 215 0.95 7.67 13.99
N LEU A 216 0.63 6.44 14.37
CA LEU A 216 1.35 5.75 15.44
C LEU A 216 2.82 5.51 15.09
N TYR A 217 3.11 4.97 13.91
CA TYR A 217 4.46 4.50 13.56
C TYR A 217 5.29 5.52 12.79
N HIS A 218 4.68 6.39 12.01
CA HIS A 218 5.42 7.40 11.24
C HIS A 218 5.55 8.74 11.96
N ASN A 219 4.68 9.02 12.93
CA ASN A 219 4.74 10.26 13.70
C ASN A 219 5.17 10.01 15.15
N GLN A 220 4.34 9.29 15.93
CA GLN A 220 4.57 9.13 17.38
C GLN A 220 5.83 8.29 17.66
N PHE A 221 6.02 7.21 16.93
CA PHE A 221 7.21 6.36 17.11
C PHE A 221 8.49 7.08 16.68
N ASP A 222 8.46 7.88 15.63
CA ASP A 222 9.59 8.69 15.19
C ASP A 222 9.99 9.74 16.24
N ILE A 223 9.00 10.40 16.90
CA ILE A 223 9.25 11.30 18.02
C ILE A 223 9.92 10.53 19.16
N TRP A 224 9.40 9.36 19.52
CA TRP A 224 9.98 8.52 20.58
C TRP A 224 11.42 8.08 20.25
N LEU A 225 11.72 7.69 19.01
CA LEU A 225 13.08 7.36 18.58
C LEU A 225 14.04 8.54 18.77
N ARG A 226 13.61 9.74 18.43
CA ARG A 226 14.42 10.95 18.62
C ARG A 226 14.69 11.23 20.09
N ASP A 227 13.68 11.08 20.94
CA ASP A 227 13.81 11.26 22.40
C ASP A 227 14.76 10.22 23.02
N LYS A 228 14.84 9.02 22.42
CA LYS A 228 15.80 7.96 22.82
C LYS A 228 17.19 8.11 22.20
N GLY A 229 17.41 9.15 21.38
CA GLY A 229 18.70 9.33 20.69
C GLY A 229 18.94 8.34 19.54
N ALA A 230 17.88 7.70 19.02
CA ALA A 230 17.95 6.66 17.99
C ALA A 230 17.54 7.18 16.60
N GLN A 231 17.99 8.39 16.23
CA GLN A 231 17.69 9.02 14.93
C GLN A 231 18.15 8.17 13.73
N ASP A 232 19.18 7.37 13.92
CA ASP A 232 19.68 6.45 12.89
C ASP A 232 18.64 5.38 12.51
N VAL A 233 17.81 4.99 13.46
CA VAL A 233 16.67 4.09 13.20
C VAL A 233 15.57 4.81 12.41
N SER A 234 15.28 6.07 12.73
CA SER A 234 14.32 6.88 11.94
C SER A 234 14.71 6.92 10.47
N MET A 235 16.00 7.02 10.16
CA MET A 235 16.51 7.01 8.78
C MET A 235 16.19 5.69 8.06
N LEU A 236 16.21 4.55 8.75
CA LEU A 236 15.84 3.25 8.15
C LEU A 236 14.34 3.15 7.84
N LEU A 237 13.50 3.90 8.56
CA LEU A 237 12.05 3.91 8.41
C LEU A 237 11.54 5.00 7.43
N GLU A 238 12.37 5.96 7.06
CA GLU A 238 12.00 7.13 6.27
C GLU A 238 11.34 6.78 4.93
N VAL A 239 11.86 5.76 4.25
CA VAL A 239 11.32 5.30 2.96
C VAL A 239 9.85 4.88 3.08
N MET A 240 9.49 4.18 4.17
CA MET A 240 8.12 3.74 4.41
C MET A 240 7.20 4.90 4.78
N GLN A 241 7.72 5.88 5.53
CA GLN A 241 6.99 7.11 5.85
C GLN A 241 6.65 7.91 4.58
N ASP A 242 7.60 8.05 3.66
CA ASP A 242 7.39 8.78 2.42
C ASP A 242 6.41 8.07 1.48
N GLN A 243 6.47 6.74 1.40
CA GLN A 243 5.49 5.96 0.66
C GLN A 243 4.09 6.09 1.28
N ALA A 244 3.96 6.02 2.59
CA ALA A 244 2.67 6.22 3.27
C ALA A 244 2.05 7.60 2.99
N LYS A 245 2.85 8.67 3.00
CA LYS A 245 2.40 10.03 2.62
C LYS A 245 1.96 10.13 1.16
N GLU A 246 2.63 9.40 0.29
CA GLU A 246 2.28 9.33 -1.13
C GLU A 246 0.96 8.60 -1.34
N SER A 247 0.78 7.44 -0.68
CA SER A 247 -0.45 6.66 -0.71
C SER A 247 -1.65 7.44 -0.18
N SER A 248 -1.50 8.16 0.94
CA SER A 248 -2.60 8.92 1.53
C SER A 248 -3.15 9.99 0.58
N ARG A 249 -2.33 10.60 -0.27
CA ARG A 249 -2.82 11.55 -1.28
C ARG A 249 -3.73 10.90 -2.31
N TRP A 250 -3.44 9.67 -2.69
CA TRP A 250 -4.27 8.91 -3.60
C TRP A 250 -5.57 8.47 -2.94
N THR A 251 -5.50 7.88 -1.75
CA THR A 251 -6.69 7.41 -1.03
C THR A 251 -7.65 8.56 -0.70
N ASP A 252 -7.13 9.71 -0.32
CA ASP A 252 -7.89 10.95 -0.13
C ASP A 252 -8.60 11.42 -1.40
N ALA A 253 -7.93 11.36 -2.55
CA ALA A 253 -8.52 11.74 -3.82
C ALA A 253 -9.65 10.81 -4.24
N VAL A 254 -9.47 9.50 -4.05
CA VAL A 254 -10.51 8.48 -4.30
C VAL A 254 -11.72 8.74 -3.41
N LEU A 255 -11.52 8.87 -2.09
CA LEU A 255 -12.59 9.08 -1.14
C LEU A 255 -13.40 10.35 -1.45
N LYS A 256 -12.71 11.46 -1.73
CA LYS A 256 -13.36 12.73 -2.11
C LYS A 256 -14.19 12.62 -3.37
N THR A 257 -13.77 11.82 -4.34
CA THR A 257 -14.49 11.60 -5.59
C THR A 257 -15.75 10.75 -5.34
N VAL A 258 -15.61 9.65 -4.62
CA VAL A 258 -16.73 8.74 -4.31
C VAL A 258 -17.84 9.43 -3.50
N VAL A 259 -17.47 10.19 -2.49
CA VAL A 259 -18.45 10.92 -1.64
C VAL A 259 -19.19 12.02 -2.43
N LYS A 260 -18.54 12.62 -3.44
CA LYS A 260 -19.18 13.64 -4.29
C LYS A 260 -20.15 13.05 -5.32
N GLU A 261 -19.96 11.79 -5.68
CA GLU A 261 -20.75 11.14 -6.71
C GLU A 261 -22.17 10.85 -6.25
N SER A 262 -22.36 10.47 -5.00
CA SER A 262 -23.64 10.09 -4.45
C SER A 262 -23.71 10.33 -2.94
N GLU A 263 -24.86 10.83 -2.46
CA GLU A 263 -25.13 10.94 -1.02
C GLU A 263 -25.26 9.58 -0.32
N VAL A 264 -25.42 8.50 -1.11
CA VAL A 264 -25.50 7.12 -0.59
C VAL A 264 -24.12 6.54 -0.30
N ASN A 265 -23.10 6.99 -1.03
CA ASN A 265 -21.73 6.59 -0.82
C ASN A 265 -21.15 7.22 0.46
#